data_01f1056680dd6a7a118c34573de25d9b
#
_entry.id   01f1056680dd6a7a118c34573de25d9b
#
_cell.length_a   1.000
_cell.length_b   1.000
_cell.length_c   1.000
_cell.angle_alpha   90.00
_cell.angle_beta   90.00
_cell.angle_gamma   90.00
#
_symmetry.space_group_name_H-M   'P 1'
#
loop_
_entity.id
_entity.type
_entity.pdbx_description
1 polymer ?
#
loop_
_entity_poly.entity_id
_entity_poly.type
_entity_poly.pdbx_seq_one_letter_code
_entity_poly.pdbx_strand_id
1 'polypeptide(L)'
;MKVLYLTPWYPSEQDQMSGLFVQKHVEAVRAQGVDVRVIHSQGWKDLWQQWKELKRTWGLPDLVQLNVIQKQGFLALWLKMRHNIPYIIVEHWSGYLPENGQFMQQSAAKRRLAHSIAKHASCLLTVSQTLENAMKQCGIQASQWGRVNNIVDEFFYQGVRSKKSGVRTLLHVSCFDERAKNTTALLQGFSVLCQQRKDIRLVMVGTGVDWQAAQRIANDLRIPSERIVWTGEQTPQQVREWMYHSDAFVLTSRYETAGVVLSEAAATGLPILSTPVGIAPQLITPQTGILVSQDEANDSHALAQYLARIVEMDTYPSAAEEYRFSTVGKQLKDIYDSCLHRNI
;
A
#
# COMPACT_ATOMS: atom_id res chain seq x y z
N MET A 1 -25.93 -9.37 -6.88
CA MET A 1 -24.64 -9.91 -7.37
C MET A 1 -23.91 -10.55 -6.20
N LYS A 2 -23.46 -11.80 -6.38
CA LYS A 2 -22.67 -12.57 -5.41
C LYS A 2 -21.21 -12.59 -5.82
N VAL A 3 -20.31 -12.08 -5.00
CA VAL A 3 -18.88 -12.03 -5.28
C VAL A 3 -18.10 -12.81 -4.24
N LEU A 4 -17.28 -13.76 -4.68
CA LEU A 4 -16.39 -14.55 -3.84
C LEU A 4 -14.99 -13.92 -3.82
N TYR A 5 -14.53 -13.48 -2.66
CA TYR A 5 -13.16 -13.06 -2.43
C TYR A 5 -12.29 -14.25 -2.06
N LEU A 6 -11.20 -14.43 -2.79
CA LEU A 6 -10.16 -15.42 -2.48
C LEU A 6 -8.89 -14.67 -2.11
N THR A 7 -8.34 -14.93 -0.93
CA THR A 7 -7.18 -14.19 -0.44
C THR A 7 -6.28 -15.04 0.47
N PRO A 8 -4.94 -14.89 0.39
CA PRO A 8 -4.01 -15.41 1.39
C PRO A 8 -3.88 -14.52 2.62
N TRP A 9 -4.36 -13.27 2.55
CA TRP A 9 -4.23 -12.26 3.60
C TRP A 9 -5.60 -11.68 3.98
N TYR A 10 -5.96 -11.83 5.23
CA TYR A 10 -7.17 -11.25 5.79
C TYR A 10 -6.98 -11.09 7.31
N PRO A 11 -7.52 -10.05 7.95
CA PRO A 11 -7.39 -9.89 9.39
C PRO A 11 -7.90 -11.09 10.17
N SER A 12 -7.18 -11.45 11.21
CA SER A 12 -7.52 -12.52 12.15
C SER A 12 -7.26 -12.05 13.59
N GLU A 13 -7.70 -12.84 14.57
CA GLU A 13 -7.43 -12.57 15.98
C GLU A 13 -5.93 -12.50 16.30
N GLN A 14 -5.11 -13.25 15.56
CA GLN A 14 -3.65 -13.32 15.75
C GLN A 14 -2.89 -12.22 15.01
N ASP A 15 -3.45 -11.71 13.90
CA ASP A 15 -2.84 -10.65 13.09
C ASP A 15 -3.95 -9.77 12.48
N GLN A 16 -4.25 -8.68 13.17
CA GLN A 16 -5.30 -7.74 12.77
C GLN A 16 -4.89 -6.85 11.60
N MET A 17 -3.60 -6.75 11.31
CA MET A 17 -3.09 -5.90 10.22
C MET A 17 -2.95 -6.65 8.89
N SER A 18 -2.88 -7.99 8.93
CA SER A 18 -2.75 -8.81 7.73
C SER A 18 -3.96 -8.67 6.82
N GLY A 19 -3.74 -8.16 5.61
CA GLY A 19 -4.81 -8.04 4.61
C GLY A 19 -5.92 -7.04 4.95
N LEU A 20 -5.66 -6.07 5.82
CA LEU A 20 -6.60 -5.00 6.17
C LEU A 20 -7.13 -4.27 4.91
N PHE A 21 -6.27 -4.09 3.90
CA PHE A 21 -6.67 -3.51 2.62
C PHE A 21 -7.71 -4.37 1.86
N VAL A 22 -7.65 -5.71 1.98
CA VAL A 22 -8.66 -6.61 1.41
C VAL A 22 -9.98 -6.46 2.16
N GLN A 23 -9.93 -6.43 3.49
CA GLN A 23 -11.13 -6.22 4.32
C GLN A 23 -11.82 -4.91 3.96
N LYS A 24 -11.09 -3.81 3.84
CA LYS A 24 -11.64 -2.51 3.44
C LYS A 24 -12.33 -2.57 2.06
N HIS A 25 -11.73 -3.26 1.08
CA HIS A 25 -12.38 -3.49 -0.21
C HIS A 25 -13.68 -4.28 -0.07
N VAL A 26 -13.69 -5.35 0.74
CA VAL A 26 -14.90 -6.15 1.02
C VAL A 26 -16.00 -5.29 1.63
N GLU A 27 -15.68 -4.48 2.62
CA GLU A 27 -16.63 -3.59 3.28
C GLU A 27 -17.16 -2.52 2.31
N ALA A 28 -16.29 -1.94 1.48
CA ALA A 28 -16.66 -0.93 0.50
C ALA A 28 -17.63 -1.47 -0.56
N VAL A 29 -17.40 -2.67 -1.09
CA VAL A 29 -18.32 -3.24 -2.08
C VAL A 29 -19.61 -3.78 -1.45
N ARG A 30 -19.57 -4.24 -0.19
CA ARG A 30 -20.81 -4.55 0.57
C ARG A 30 -21.67 -3.32 0.74
N ALA A 31 -21.08 -2.15 1.02
CA ALA A 31 -21.81 -0.89 1.09
C ALA A 31 -22.45 -0.48 -0.24
N GLN A 32 -21.97 -1.02 -1.38
CA GLN A 32 -22.59 -0.88 -2.71
C GLN A 32 -23.67 -1.95 -3.01
N GLY A 33 -24.11 -2.71 -2.00
CA GLY A 33 -25.16 -3.73 -2.14
C GLY A 33 -24.69 -5.05 -2.75
N VAL A 34 -23.40 -5.35 -2.77
CA VAL A 34 -22.85 -6.62 -3.26
C VAL A 34 -22.84 -7.65 -2.12
N ASP A 35 -23.36 -8.85 -2.38
CA ASP A 35 -23.27 -9.98 -1.43
C ASP A 35 -21.87 -10.61 -1.54
N VAL A 36 -21.00 -10.30 -0.58
CA VAL A 36 -19.60 -10.73 -0.58
C VAL A 36 -19.34 -11.80 0.48
N ARG A 37 -18.74 -12.90 0.04
CA ARG A 37 -18.16 -13.92 0.93
C ARG A 37 -16.67 -14.00 0.72
N VAL A 38 -15.91 -14.31 1.78
CA VAL A 38 -14.47 -14.36 1.78
C VAL A 38 -14.00 -15.77 2.13
N ILE A 39 -13.10 -16.31 1.33
CA ILE A 39 -12.29 -17.48 1.68
C ILE A 39 -10.86 -16.99 1.92
N HIS A 40 -10.46 -17.02 3.18
CA HIS A 40 -9.07 -16.80 3.61
C HIS A 40 -8.47 -18.15 3.96
N SER A 41 -7.45 -18.57 3.23
CA SER A 41 -6.85 -19.89 3.42
C SER A 41 -5.34 -19.88 3.30
N GLN A 42 -4.68 -20.65 4.16
CA GLN A 42 -3.22 -20.85 4.16
C GLN A 42 -2.80 -22.18 3.50
N GLY A 43 -3.72 -23.11 3.28
CA GLY A 43 -3.46 -24.44 2.77
C GLY A 43 -4.47 -24.93 1.73
N TRP A 44 -4.07 -25.94 0.93
CA TRP A 44 -4.96 -26.55 -0.06
C TRP A 44 -6.18 -27.24 0.56
N LYS A 45 -5.96 -27.99 1.64
CA LYS A 45 -7.04 -28.71 2.34
C LYS A 45 -8.07 -27.74 2.88
N ASP A 46 -7.61 -26.70 3.54
CA ASP A 46 -8.45 -25.64 4.10
C ASP A 46 -9.23 -24.90 3.01
N LEU A 47 -8.57 -24.51 1.89
CA LEU A 47 -9.20 -23.86 0.74
C LEU A 47 -10.40 -24.66 0.22
N TRP A 48 -10.20 -25.99 0.01
CA TRP A 48 -11.26 -26.84 -0.52
C TRP A 48 -12.35 -27.14 0.50
N GLN A 49 -12.01 -27.21 1.77
CA GLN A 49 -13.01 -27.38 2.84
C GLN A 49 -13.92 -26.16 2.96
N GLN A 50 -13.35 -24.97 3.03
CA GLN A 50 -14.11 -23.71 3.05
C GLN A 50 -14.96 -23.55 1.79
N TRP A 51 -14.42 -23.87 0.61
CA TRP A 51 -15.18 -23.83 -0.64
C TRP A 51 -16.39 -24.79 -0.64
N LYS A 52 -16.21 -26.04 -0.21
CA LYS A 52 -17.31 -27.01 -0.13
C LYS A 52 -18.43 -26.53 0.78
N GLU A 53 -18.08 -26.01 1.94
CA GLU A 53 -19.05 -25.49 2.90
C GLU A 53 -19.76 -24.24 2.34
N LEU A 54 -19.01 -23.31 1.78
CA LEU A 54 -19.58 -22.11 1.21
C LEU A 54 -20.51 -22.44 0.03
N LYS A 55 -20.12 -23.35 -0.86
CA LYS A 55 -20.95 -23.77 -1.98
C LYS A 55 -22.26 -24.38 -1.51
N ARG A 56 -22.24 -25.15 -0.40
CA ARG A 56 -23.43 -25.79 0.16
C ARG A 56 -24.41 -24.77 0.75
N THR A 57 -23.91 -23.73 1.40
CA THR A 57 -24.72 -22.76 2.16
C THR A 57 -25.09 -21.51 1.35
N TRP A 58 -24.27 -21.11 0.39
CA TRP A 58 -24.44 -19.87 -0.36
C TRP A 58 -24.62 -20.09 -1.89
N GLY A 59 -24.20 -21.25 -2.41
CA GLY A 59 -24.27 -21.59 -3.83
C GLY A 59 -23.04 -21.12 -4.60
N LEU A 60 -23.20 -20.98 -5.92
CA LEU A 60 -22.14 -20.47 -6.80
C LEU A 60 -22.13 -18.94 -6.78
N PRO A 61 -20.93 -18.30 -6.83
CA PRO A 61 -20.83 -16.87 -7.03
C PRO A 61 -21.10 -16.49 -8.49
N ASP A 62 -21.48 -15.23 -8.72
CA ASP A 62 -21.57 -14.64 -10.05
C ASP A 62 -20.17 -14.25 -10.57
N LEU A 63 -19.28 -13.85 -9.67
CA LEU A 63 -17.90 -13.42 -9.97
C LEU A 63 -16.96 -13.78 -8.82
N VAL A 64 -15.69 -14.03 -9.14
CA VAL A 64 -14.62 -14.21 -8.15
C VAL A 64 -13.66 -13.03 -8.21
N GLN A 65 -13.31 -12.46 -7.06
CA GLN A 65 -12.14 -11.58 -6.93
C GLN A 65 -11.01 -12.33 -6.24
N LEU A 66 -9.93 -12.56 -6.96
CA LEU A 66 -8.68 -13.09 -6.41
C LEU A 66 -7.80 -11.93 -5.95
N ASN A 67 -7.47 -11.89 -4.67
CA ASN A 67 -6.49 -10.94 -4.14
C ASN A 67 -5.15 -11.66 -4.01
N VAL A 68 -4.17 -11.20 -4.76
CA VAL A 68 -2.82 -11.78 -4.92
C VAL A 68 -2.82 -13.14 -5.65
N ILE A 69 -1.98 -13.24 -6.66
CA ILE A 69 -1.82 -14.47 -7.44
C ILE A 69 -1.01 -15.49 -6.63
N GLN A 70 -1.72 -16.34 -5.90
CA GLN A 70 -1.17 -17.47 -5.16
C GLN A 70 -2.02 -18.74 -5.40
N LYS A 71 -1.89 -19.75 -4.53
CA LYS A 71 -2.61 -21.02 -4.66
C LYS A 71 -4.13 -20.90 -4.72
N GLN A 72 -4.72 -19.84 -4.12
CA GLN A 72 -6.15 -19.57 -4.20
C GLN A 72 -6.62 -19.29 -5.64
N GLY A 73 -5.72 -18.79 -6.49
CA GLY A 73 -5.99 -18.57 -7.90
C GLY A 73 -6.29 -19.85 -8.69
N PHE A 74 -5.84 -21.03 -8.19
CA PHE A 74 -6.25 -22.30 -8.78
C PHE A 74 -7.76 -22.53 -8.66
N LEU A 75 -8.36 -22.17 -7.51
CA LEU A 75 -9.82 -22.27 -7.34
C LEU A 75 -10.55 -21.30 -8.28
N ALA A 76 -10.05 -20.07 -8.44
CA ALA A 76 -10.62 -19.09 -9.38
C ALA A 76 -10.58 -19.62 -10.82
N LEU A 77 -9.43 -20.13 -11.25
CA LEU A 77 -9.25 -20.73 -12.57
C LEU A 77 -10.16 -21.95 -12.78
N TRP A 78 -10.26 -22.85 -11.77
CA TRP A 78 -11.14 -24.01 -11.81
C TRP A 78 -12.61 -23.61 -11.94
N LEU A 79 -13.08 -22.60 -11.19
CA LEU A 79 -14.44 -22.07 -11.28
C LEU A 79 -14.72 -21.48 -12.68
N LYS A 80 -13.78 -20.78 -13.26
CA LYS A 80 -13.87 -20.28 -14.64
C LYS A 80 -14.02 -21.44 -15.65
N MET A 81 -13.15 -22.45 -15.54
CA MET A 81 -13.16 -23.57 -16.49
C MET A 81 -14.37 -24.49 -16.34
N ARG A 82 -14.82 -24.73 -15.09
CA ARG A 82 -15.86 -25.72 -14.79
C ARG A 82 -17.29 -25.16 -14.82
N HIS A 83 -17.43 -23.87 -14.46
CA HIS A 83 -18.74 -23.23 -14.30
C HIS A 83 -18.88 -21.95 -15.12
N ASN A 84 -17.88 -21.60 -15.90
CA ASN A 84 -17.79 -20.33 -16.67
C ASN A 84 -17.94 -19.06 -15.80
N ILE A 85 -17.61 -19.15 -14.51
CA ILE A 85 -17.66 -18.01 -13.58
C ILE A 85 -16.47 -17.11 -13.87
N PRO A 86 -16.67 -15.83 -14.24
CA PRO A 86 -15.58 -14.90 -14.47
C PRO A 86 -14.83 -14.60 -13.18
N TYR A 87 -13.54 -14.26 -13.30
CA TYR A 87 -12.79 -13.74 -12.16
C TYR A 87 -11.92 -12.57 -12.57
N ILE A 88 -11.72 -11.68 -11.61
CA ILE A 88 -10.75 -10.59 -11.66
C ILE A 88 -9.65 -10.84 -10.65
N ILE A 89 -8.51 -10.18 -10.86
CA ILE A 89 -7.38 -10.21 -9.93
C ILE A 89 -7.16 -8.80 -9.40
N VAL A 90 -6.92 -8.66 -8.09
CA VAL A 90 -6.39 -7.44 -7.47
C VAL A 90 -5.03 -7.80 -6.85
N GLU A 91 -3.96 -7.25 -7.43
CA GLU A 91 -2.60 -7.62 -7.04
C GLU A 91 -2.00 -6.58 -6.10
N HIS A 92 -1.40 -7.08 -5.00
CA HIS A 92 -0.80 -6.27 -3.94
C HIS A 92 0.64 -6.71 -3.59
N TRP A 93 1.11 -7.85 -4.11
CA TRP A 93 2.35 -8.45 -3.66
C TRP A 93 3.58 -7.76 -4.24
N SER A 94 4.50 -7.34 -3.35
CA SER A 94 5.75 -6.69 -3.72
C SER A 94 6.79 -7.61 -4.39
N GLY A 95 6.56 -8.91 -4.39
CA GLY A 95 7.50 -9.88 -4.95
C GLY A 95 7.75 -9.76 -6.45
N TYR A 96 6.92 -9.03 -7.18
CA TYR A 96 7.14 -8.69 -8.60
C TYR A 96 8.12 -7.54 -8.79
N LEU A 97 8.29 -6.67 -7.78
CA LEU A 97 9.18 -5.52 -7.86
C LEU A 97 10.64 -5.99 -7.97
N PRO A 98 11.46 -5.37 -8.84
CA PRO A 98 12.86 -5.80 -9.05
C PRO A 98 13.68 -5.81 -7.76
N GLU A 99 13.49 -4.82 -6.89
CA GLU A 99 14.19 -4.67 -5.62
C GLU A 99 13.86 -5.79 -4.63
N ASN A 100 12.66 -6.36 -4.71
CA ASN A 100 12.25 -7.52 -3.92
C ASN A 100 12.64 -8.84 -4.62
N GLY A 101 12.33 -8.98 -5.91
CA GLY A 101 12.75 -10.09 -6.78
C GLY A 101 12.20 -11.48 -6.45
N GLN A 102 11.31 -11.61 -5.46
CA GLN A 102 10.83 -12.91 -4.98
C GLN A 102 10.10 -13.73 -6.06
N PHE A 103 9.38 -13.06 -6.98
CA PHE A 103 8.68 -13.77 -8.06
C PHE A 103 9.64 -14.53 -8.95
N MET A 104 10.76 -13.94 -9.33
CA MET A 104 11.76 -14.56 -10.19
C MET A 104 12.49 -15.72 -9.50
N GLN A 105 12.55 -15.73 -8.18
CA GLN A 105 13.13 -16.81 -7.36
C GLN A 105 12.18 -18.00 -7.18
N GLN A 106 10.90 -17.88 -7.55
CA GLN A 106 9.96 -18.99 -7.49
C GLN A 106 10.30 -20.06 -8.52
N SER A 107 9.88 -21.32 -8.23
CA SER A 107 10.02 -22.41 -9.19
C SER A 107 9.29 -22.12 -10.51
N ALA A 108 9.82 -22.66 -11.62
CA ALA A 108 9.21 -22.50 -12.93
C ALA A 108 7.74 -22.93 -12.96
N ALA A 109 7.38 -23.98 -12.22
CA ALA A 109 5.99 -24.44 -12.12
C ALA A 109 5.07 -23.40 -11.46
N LYS A 110 5.52 -22.76 -10.36
CA LYS A 110 4.74 -21.68 -9.70
C LYS A 110 4.58 -20.48 -10.63
N ARG A 111 5.65 -20.05 -11.31
CA ARG A 111 5.58 -18.94 -12.27
C ARG A 111 4.64 -19.25 -13.44
N ARG A 112 4.72 -20.47 -14.04
CA ARG A 112 3.79 -20.88 -15.10
C ARG A 112 2.34 -20.88 -14.62
N LEU A 113 2.07 -21.32 -13.41
CA LEU A 113 0.73 -21.26 -12.83
C LEU A 113 0.26 -19.81 -12.67
N ALA A 114 1.11 -18.90 -12.16
CA ALA A 114 0.79 -17.49 -12.05
C ALA A 114 0.48 -16.85 -13.41
N HIS A 115 1.27 -17.14 -14.44
CA HIS A 115 1.01 -16.69 -15.81
C HIS A 115 -0.34 -17.23 -16.35
N SER A 116 -0.65 -18.51 -16.10
CA SER A 116 -1.93 -19.08 -16.51
C SER A 116 -3.10 -18.42 -15.80
N ILE A 117 -3.02 -18.21 -14.47
CA ILE A 117 -4.06 -17.53 -13.70
C ILE A 117 -4.27 -16.10 -14.22
N ALA A 118 -3.19 -15.34 -14.43
CA ALA A 118 -3.31 -13.97 -14.93
C ALA A 118 -3.93 -13.91 -16.33
N LYS A 119 -3.52 -14.78 -17.23
CA LYS A 119 -3.98 -14.81 -18.63
C LYS A 119 -5.49 -15.09 -18.77
N HIS A 120 -6.06 -15.91 -17.88
CA HIS A 120 -7.48 -16.30 -17.96
C HIS A 120 -8.40 -15.40 -17.11
N ALA A 121 -7.86 -14.43 -16.38
CA ALA A 121 -8.63 -13.43 -15.67
C ALA A 121 -9.35 -12.49 -16.66
N SER A 122 -10.58 -12.09 -16.33
CA SER A 122 -11.32 -11.08 -17.09
C SER A 122 -10.66 -9.71 -17.02
N CYS A 123 -10.03 -9.40 -15.87
CA CYS A 123 -9.26 -8.18 -15.64
C CYS A 123 -8.22 -8.42 -14.54
N LEU A 124 -7.04 -7.79 -14.69
CA LEU A 124 -6.01 -7.73 -13.65
C LEU A 124 -5.83 -6.27 -13.23
N LEU A 125 -6.14 -6.00 -11.97
CA LEU A 125 -6.02 -4.70 -11.33
C LEU A 125 -4.77 -4.68 -10.46
N THR A 126 -4.02 -3.59 -10.52
CA THR A 126 -2.88 -3.34 -9.64
C THR A 126 -3.15 -2.12 -8.77
N VAL A 127 -2.46 -2.03 -7.63
CA VAL A 127 -2.61 -0.92 -6.69
C VAL A 127 -1.72 0.28 -7.02
N SER A 128 -0.87 0.16 -8.05
CA SER A 128 -0.05 1.26 -8.58
C SER A 128 0.45 0.95 -10.00
N GLN A 129 0.83 1.99 -10.74
CA GLN A 129 1.50 1.85 -12.04
C GLN A 129 2.86 1.15 -11.90
N THR A 130 3.57 1.40 -10.80
CA THR A 130 4.86 0.76 -10.49
C THR A 130 4.71 -0.76 -10.43
N LEU A 131 3.69 -1.27 -9.73
CA LEU A 131 3.42 -2.70 -9.66
C LEU A 131 2.99 -3.27 -11.03
N GLU A 132 2.16 -2.57 -11.79
CA GLU A 132 1.76 -2.97 -13.13
C GLU A 132 2.96 -3.15 -14.06
N ASN A 133 3.86 -2.16 -14.07
CA ASN A 133 5.07 -2.20 -14.88
C ASN A 133 5.98 -3.39 -14.48
N ALA A 134 6.17 -3.60 -13.17
CA ALA A 134 6.96 -4.71 -12.66
C ALA A 134 6.38 -6.09 -13.03
N MET A 135 5.06 -6.26 -12.94
CA MET A 135 4.39 -7.49 -13.37
C MET A 135 4.57 -7.74 -14.87
N LYS A 136 4.43 -6.70 -15.70
CA LYS A 136 4.68 -6.80 -17.15
C LYS A 136 6.12 -7.18 -17.46
N GLN A 137 7.10 -6.62 -16.74
CA GLN A 137 8.53 -6.99 -16.85
C GLN A 137 8.77 -8.44 -16.43
N CYS A 138 8.03 -8.97 -15.47
CA CYS A 138 8.03 -10.38 -15.12
C CYS A 138 7.32 -11.28 -16.15
N GLY A 139 6.83 -10.73 -17.26
CA GLY A 139 6.15 -11.45 -18.34
C GLY A 139 4.69 -11.80 -18.06
N ILE A 140 4.09 -11.26 -17.01
CA ILE A 140 2.65 -11.45 -16.73
C ILE A 140 1.83 -10.81 -17.84
N GLN A 141 0.91 -11.57 -18.37
CA GLN A 141 -0.05 -11.13 -19.41
C GLN A 141 -1.46 -11.21 -18.85
N ALA A 142 -2.26 -10.20 -19.11
CA ALA A 142 -3.69 -10.18 -18.79
C ALA A 142 -4.48 -9.67 -20.00
N SER A 143 -5.72 -10.13 -20.15
CA SER A 143 -6.63 -9.69 -21.21
C SER A 143 -6.96 -8.20 -21.10
N GLN A 144 -7.08 -7.72 -19.87
CA GLN A 144 -7.29 -6.31 -19.54
C GLN A 144 -6.53 -5.95 -18.29
N TRP A 145 -5.80 -4.82 -18.31
CA TRP A 145 -5.15 -4.21 -17.18
C TRP A 145 -5.97 -3.04 -16.66
N GLY A 146 -5.94 -2.84 -15.35
CA GLY A 146 -6.55 -1.68 -14.70
C GLY A 146 -5.89 -1.41 -13.36
N ARG A 147 -6.41 -0.42 -12.66
CA ARG A 147 -5.92 -0.05 -11.31
C ARG A 147 -7.08 0.12 -10.36
N VAL A 148 -6.84 -0.20 -9.10
CA VAL A 148 -7.73 0.07 -7.99
C VAL A 148 -6.91 0.53 -6.80
N ASN A 149 -7.34 1.60 -6.15
CA ASN A 149 -6.62 2.18 -5.03
C ASN A 149 -6.92 1.41 -3.73
N ASN A 150 -5.95 1.39 -2.81
CA ASN A 150 -6.23 1.02 -1.43
C ASN A 150 -7.05 2.14 -0.76
N ILE A 151 -7.93 1.76 0.16
CA ILE A 151 -8.84 2.69 0.81
C ILE A 151 -8.16 3.39 1.97
N VAL A 152 -8.27 4.71 2.00
CA VAL A 152 -7.94 5.56 3.15
C VAL A 152 -9.20 5.76 4.00
N ASP A 153 -9.08 5.57 5.31
CA ASP A 153 -10.20 5.74 6.24
C ASP A 153 -10.69 7.19 6.26
N GLU A 154 -12.00 7.39 6.35
CA GLU A 154 -12.64 8.70 6.28
C GLU A 154 -12.14 9.69 7.33
N PHE A 155 -11.68 9.20 8.48
CA PHE A 155 -11.16 10.09 9.52
C PHE A 155 -9.84 10.80 9.13
N PHE A 156 -9.07 10.29 8.15
CA PHE A 156 -7.90 11.02 7.62
C PHE A 156 -8.27 12.29 6.86
N TYR A 157 -9.50 12.39 6.34
CA TYR A 157 -10.00 13.58 5.64
C TYR A 157 -10.60 14.62 6.58
N GLN A 158 -10.74 14.31 7.87
CA GLN A 158 -11.41 15.11 8.86
C GLN A 158 -10.42 15.73 9.83
N GLY A 159 -10.19 17.00 9.75
CA GLY A 159 -9.32 17.71 10.69
C GLY A 159 -8.92 19.09 10.16
N VAL A 160 -8.43 19.91 11.08
CA VAL A 160 -7.87 21.21 10.79
C VAL A 160 -6.40 21.19 11.18
N ARG A 161 -5.54 21.53 10.23
CA ARG A 161 -4.11 21.59 10.51
C ARG A 161 -3.77 22.80 11.38
N SER A 162 -2.88 22.59 12.33
CA SER A 162 -2.32 23.68 13.14
C SER A 162 -1.47 24.60 12.26
N LYS A 163 -1.51 25.90 12.53
CA LYS A 163 -0.57 26.83 11.89
C LYS A 163 0.86 26.47 12.26
N LYS A 164 1.75 26.55 11.29
CA LYS A 164 3.19 26.35 11.50
C LYS A 164 3.70 27.38 12.51
N SER A 165 4.27 26.92 13.61
CA SER A 165 4.88 27.79 14.62
C SER A 165 6.00 27.06 15.34
N GLY A 166 7.11 27.75 15.63
CA GLY A 166 8.23 27.18 16.37
C GLY A 166 8.96 26.06 15.63
N VAL A 167 9.10 24.88 16.27
CA VAL A 167 9.84 23.74 15.75
C VAL A 167 9.12 23.08 14.58
N ARG A 168 9.78 22.96 13.43
CA ARG A 168 9.28 22.24 12.26
C ARG A 168 9.38 20.73 12.46
N THR A 169 8.34 20.00 12.11
CA THR A 169 8.26 18.55 12.34
C THR A 169 8.17 17.80 11.01
N LEU A 170 9.18 16.96 10.77
CA LEU A 170 9.16 15.91 9.75
C LEU A 170 8.55 14.65 10.35
N LEU A 171 7.70 13.96 9.60
CA LEU A 171 7.07 12.71 10.00
C LEU A 171 7.48 11.57 9.08
N HIS A 172 7.90 10.45 9.66
CA HIS A 172 8.08 9.18 8.97
C HIS A 172 7.23 8.10 9.63
N VAL A 173 6.50 7.32 8.85
CA VAL A 173 5.67 6.20 9.33
C VAL A 173 6.00 4.96 8.52
N SER A 174 6.50 3.90 9.17
CA SER A 174 6.83 2.65 8.47
C SER A 174 6.89 1.43 9.39
N CYS A 175 7.05 0.25 8.78
CA CYS A 175 7.30 -1.01 9.47
C CYS A 175 8.79 -1.29 9.74
N PHE A 176 9.67 -0.33 9.63
CA PHE A 176 11.13 -0.42 9.90
C PHE A 176 11.78 -1.72 9.38
N ASP A 177 11.60 -2.00 8.11
CA ASP A 177 12.38 -2.95 7.31
C ASP A 177 13.36 -2.14 6.46
N GLU A 178 14.62 -2.09 6.84
CA GLU A 178 15.65 -1.27 6.18
C GLU A 178 15.81 -1.62 4.70
N ARG A 179 15.62 -2.88 4.34
CA ARG A 179 15.68 -3.32 2.95
C ARG A 179 14.66 -2.59 2.08
N ALA A 180 13.47 -2.36 2.61
CA ALA A 180 12.37 -1.71 1.91
C ALA A 180 12.32 -0.20 2.16
N LYS A 181 12.50 0.22 3.43
CA LYS A 181 12.17 1.58 3.88
C LYS A 181 13.33 2.56 3.84
N ASN A 182 14.59 2.06 3.79
CA ASN A 182 15.80 2.90 3.68
C ASN A 182 15.85 4.01 4.76
N THR A 183 15.51 3.63 5.98
CA THR A 183 15.47 4.56 7.13
C THR A 183 16.85 5.11 7.47
N THR A 184 17.91 4.36 7.17
CA THR A 184 19.30 4.80 7.31
C THR A 184 19.57 6.05 6.52
N ALA A 185 19.15 6.12 5.25
CA ALA A 185 19.34 7.31 4.41
C ALA A 185 18.58 8.52 4.98
N LEU A 186 17.35 8.34 5.46
CA LEU A 186 16.60 9.41 6.13
C LEU A 186 17.35 9.95 7.35
N LEU A 187 17.86 9.06 8.21
CA LEU A 187 18.60 9.46 9.40
C LEU A 187 19.91 10.20 9.07
N GLN A 188 20.64 9.76 8.03
CA GLN A 188 21.84 10.44 7.54
C GLN A 188 21.52 11.85 7.04
N GLY A 189 20.51 12.00 6.18
CA GLY A 189 20.08 13.31 5.69
C GLY A 189 19.58 14.22 6.82
N PHE A 190 18.82 13.65 7.77
CA PHE A 190 18.34 14.41 8.93
C PHE A 190 19.50 14.85 9.87
N SER A 191 20.52 14.00 10.05
CA SER A 191 21.71 14.36 10.83
C SER A 191 22.43 15.59 10.22
N VAL A 192 22.60 15.63 8.90
CA VAL A 192 23.16 16.80 8.20
C VAL A 192 22.28 18.03 8.40
N LEU A 193 20.95 17.88 8.28
CA LEU A 193 20.00 18.98 8.49
C LEU A 193 20.06 19.53 9.93
N CYS A 194 20.25 18.69 10.94
CA CYS A 194 20.40 19.10 12.33
C CYS A 194 21.61 20.02 12.58
N GLN A 195 22.67 19.92 11.76
CA GLN A 195 23.83 20.81 11.84
C GLN A 195 23.53 22.21 11.28
N GLN A 196 22.59 22.30 10.34
CA GLN A 196 22.23 23.53 9.62
C GLN A 196 21.06 24.28 10.28
N ARG A 197 20.11 23.54 10.89
CA ARG A 197 18.89 24.11 11.48
C ARG A 197 18.70 23.63 12.93
N LYS A 198 18.32 24.58 13.81
CA LYS A 198 18.03 24.27 15.21
C LYS A 198 16.55 24.08 15.51
N ASP A 199 15.68 24.47 14.60
CA ASP A 199 14.22 24.47 14.71
C ASP A 199 13.56 23.30 13.99
N ILE A 200 14.25 22.15 13.90
CA ILE A 200 13.76 20.96 13.19
C ILE A 200 13.69 19.73 14.08
N ARG A 201 12.66 18.92 13.89
CA ARG A 201 12.42 17.66 14.60
C ARG A 201 11.97 16.58 13.62
N LEU A 202 12.39 15.32 13.85
CA LEU A 202 11.93 14.14 13.15
C LEU A 202 11.12 13.24 14.08
N VAL A 203 9.93 12.86 13.66
CA VAL A 203 9.07 11.88 14.36
C VAL A 203 9.08 10.58 13.55
N MET A 204 9.47 9.49 14.22
CA MET A 204 9.59 8.14 13.66
C MET A 204 8.50 7.26 14.27
N VAL A 205 7.49 6.90 13.47
CA VAL A 205 6.31 6.15 13.90
C VAL A 205 6.36 4.73 13.35
N GLY A 206 6.08 3.75 14.18
CA GLY A 206 6.04 2.33 13.84
C GLY A 206 7.09 1.53 14.57
N THR A 207 7.15 0.24 14.25
CA THR A 207 8.13 -0.74 14.73
C THR A 207 8.50 -1.69 13.59
N GLY A 208 9.44 -2.61 13.82
CA GLY A 208 9.84 -3.61 12.83
C GLY A 208 11.17 -4.26 13.16
N VAL A 209 11.61 -5.10 12.24
CA VAL A 209 12.82 -5.92 12.43
C VAL A 209 14.09 -5.09 12.64
N ASP A 210 14.14 -3.89 12.04
CA ASP A 210 15.30 -2.99 12.10
C ASP A 210 15.09 -1.77 13.01
N TRP A 211 14.01 -1.75 13.80
CA TRP A 211 13.68 -0.64 14.71
C TRP A 211 14.84 -0.27 15.66
N GLN A 212 15.42 -1.26 16.35
CA GLN A 212 16.53 -1.02 17.26
C GLN A 212 17.82 -0.63 16.51
N ALA A 213 18.01 -1.15 15.29
CA ALA A 213 19.14 -0.77 14.44
C ALA A 213 19.03 0.70 14.02
N ALA A 214 17.86 1.17 13.63
CA ALA A 214 17.62 2.57 13.29
C ALA A 214 17.92 3.51 14.48
N GLN A 215 17.54 3.14 15.70
CA GLN A 215 17.87 3.91 16.90
C GLN A 215 19.38 3.99 17.16
N ARG A 216 20.10 2.88 16.99
CA ARG A 216 21.58 2.86 17.11
C ARG A 216 22.22 3.77 16.05
N ILE A 217 21.76 3.69 14.79
CA ILE A 217 22.25 4.55 13.73
C ILE A 217 22.05 6.04 14.05
N ALA A 218 20.89 6.42 14.59
CA ALA A 218 20.63 7.80 15.01
C ALA A 218 21.62 8.27 16.10
N ASN A 219 21.94 7.41 17.07
CA ASN A 219 22.93 7.70 18.10
C ASN A 219 24.35 7.82 17.52
N ASP A 220 24.74 6.90 16.64
CA ASP A 220 26.06 6.91 15.97
C ASP A 220 26.26 8.17 15.10
N LEU A 221 25.18 8.64 14.47
CA LEU A 221 25.13 9.90 13.72
C LEU A 221 25.06 11.14 14.63
N ARG A 222 25.02 10.96 15.94
CA ARG A 222 24.93 12.03 16.96
C ARG A 222 23.74 12.96 16.73
N ILE A 223 22.61 12.43 16.29
CA ILE A 223 21.36 13.20 16.24
C ILE A 223 20.95 13.55 17.66
N PRO A 224 20.75 14.86 18.01
CA PRO A 224 20.34 15.24 19.36
C PRO A 224 19.02 14.58 19.77
N SER A 225 18.96 13.98 20.96
CA SER A 225 17.80 13.20 21.41
C SER A 225 16.51 14.01 21.48
N GLU A 226 16.60 15.32 21.73
CA GLU A 226 15.47 16.24 21.74
C GLU A 226 14.92 16.55 20.33
N ARG A 227 15.64 16.13 19.27
CA ARG A 227 15.25 16.36 17.89
C ARG A 227 14.68 15.16 17.16
N ILE A 228 14.73 13.99 17.78
CA ILE A 228 14.16 12.77 17.22
C ILE A 228 13.21 12.14 18.22
N VAL A 229 11.98 11.87 17.78
CA VAL A 229 10.95 11.24 18.60
C VAL A 229 10.65 9.85 18.05
N TRP A 230 10.79 8.85 18.89
CA TRP A 230 10.48 7.46 18.57
C TRP A 230 9.18 7.06 19.27
N THR A 231 8.09 6.90 18.51
CA THR A 231 6.77 6.65 19.11
C THR A 231 6.46 5.17 19.32
N GLY A 232 7.16 4.29 18.60
CA GLY A 232 6.75 2.90 18.48
C GLY A 232 5.50 2.75 17.60
N GLU A 233 4.86 1.60 17.71
CA GLU A 233 3.62 1.31 16.99
C GLU A 233 2.48 2.22 17.46
N GLN A 234 1.70 2.72 16.51
CA GLN A 234 0.59 3.65 16.76
C GLN A 234 -0.67 3.14 16.09
N THR A 235 -1.82 3.42 16.67
CA THR A 235 -3.11 3.18 16.01
C THR A 235 -3.29 4.12 14.80
N PRO A 236 -4.13 3.77 13.81
CA PRO A 236 -4.40 4.64 12.68
C PRO A 236 -4.87 6.05 13.08
N GLN A 237 -5.63 6.17 14.17
CA GLN A 237 -6.07 7.46 14.72
C GLN A 237 -4.88 8.28 15.25
N GLN A 238 -3.94 7.65 15.94
CA GLN A 238 -2.73 8.30 16.41
C GLN A 238 -1.79 8.70 15.26
N VAL A 239 -1.67 7.85 14.21
CA VAL A 239 -0.94 8.19 12.98
C VAL A 239 -1.56 9.44 12.33
N ARG A 240 -2.88 9.51 12.23
CA ARG A 240 -3.60 10.70 11.75
C ARG A 240 -3.24 11.95 12.57
N GLU A 241 -3.26 11.86 13.90
CA GLU A 241 -2.89 13.00 14.76
C GLU A 241 -1.44 13.47 14.48
N TRP A 242 -0.50 12.54 14.34
CA TRP A 242 0.86 12.89 13.93
C TRP A 242 0.92 13.57 12.57
N MET A 243 0.12 13.11 11.59
CA MET A 243 0.04 13.75 10.28
C MET A 243 -0.48 15.18 10.37
N TYR A 244 -1.54 15.44 11.18
CA TYR A 244 -2.10 16.78 11.35
C TYR A 244 -1.17 17.74 12.13
N HIS A 245 -0.30 17.23 12.99
CA HIS A 245 0.63 18.02 13.79
C HIS A 245 2.05 18.11 13.21
N SER A 246 2.27 17.55 12.02
CA SER A 246 3.57 17.61 11.32
C SER A 246 3.55 18.62 10.17
N ASP A 247 4.71 19.08 9.75
CA ASP A 247 4.87 20.04 8.65
C ASP A 247 5.11 19.36 7.31
N ALA A 248 5.72 18.15 7.30
CA ALA A 248 5.89 17.34 6.10
C ALA A 248 5.99 15.85 6.42
N PHE A 249 5.54 15.02 5.48
CA PHE A 249 5.72 13.57 5.49
C PHE A 249 6.93 13.17 4.65
N VAL A 250 7.73 12.22 5.12
CA VAL A 250 8.94 11.77 4.42
C VAL A 250 8.97 10.26 4.28
N LEU A 251 9.18 9.77 3.05
CA LEU A 251 9.32 8.35 2.73
C LEU A 251 10.50 8.13 1.79
N THR A 252 11.56 7.51 2.29
CA THR A 252 12.80 7.20 1.54
C THR A 252 12.87 5.77 1.03
N SER A 253 11.73 5.09 0.91
CA SER A 253 11.64 3.67 0.56
C SER A 253 12.35 3.34 -0.75
N ARG A 254 13.02 2.18 -0.80
CA ARG A 254 13.58 1.62 -2.03
C ARG A 254 12.50 1.04 -2.92
N TYR A 255 11.45 0.47 -2.33
CA TYR A 255 10.27 -0.02 -3.04
C TYR A 255 9.01 0.00 -2.18
N GLU A 256 7.88 0.18 -2.84
CA GLU A 256 6.52 0.04 -2.31
C GLU A 256 5.62 -0.54 -3.40
N THR A 257 4.60 -1.30 -3.03
CA THR A 257 3.54 -1.68 -3.98
C THR A 257 2.55 -0.54 -4.19
N ALA A 258 2.01 0.00 -3.12
CA ALA A 258 1.19 1.20 -3.10
C ALA A 258 1.83 2.28 -2.23
N GLY A 259 2.21 1.95 -1.00
CA GLY A 259 2.61 2.93 0.00
C GLY A 259 1.39 3.64 0.56
N VAL A 260 0.48 2.90 1.21
CA VAL A 260 -0.82 3.41 1.73
C VAL A 260 -0.63 4.68 2.56
N VAL A 261 0.44 4.76 3.34
CA VAL A 261 0.76 5.92 4.16
C VAL A 261 0.92 7.22 3.33
N LEU A 262 1.30 7.11 2.04
CA LEU A 262 1.36 8.28 1.15
C LEU A 262 -0.03 8.83 0.85
N SER A 263 -1.01 7.95 0.60
CA SER A 263 -2.40 8.36 0.40
C SER A 263 -3.04 8.89 1.69
N GLU A 264 -2.67 8.35 2.85
CA GLU A 264 -3.08 8.87 4.16
C GLU A 264 -2.51 10.28 4.40
N ALA A 265 -1.22 10.51 4.12
CA ALA A 265 -0.61 11.83 4.21
C ALA A 265 -1.27 12.84 3.23
N ALA A 266 -1.55 12.42 1.99
CA ALA A 266 -2.25 13.25 1.01
C ALA A 266 -3.68 13.57 1.44
N ALA A 267 -4.40 12.63 2.07
CA ALA A 267 -5.74 12.84 2.60
C ALA A 267 -5.76 13.93 3.69
N THR A 268 -4.68 14.06 4.47
CA THR A 268 -4.53 15.14 5.46
C THR A 268 -4.01 16.46 4.87
N GLY A 269 -3.67 16.51 3.58
CA GLY A 269 -3.07 17.69 2.95
C GLY A 269 -1.64 17.97 3.40
N LEU A 270 -0.91 16.97 3.89
CA LEU A 270 0.48 17.09 4.36
C LEU A 270 1.44 17.06 3.16
N PRO A 271 2.35 18.05 2.99
CA PRO A 271 3.39 17.98 1.97
C PRO A 271 4.22 16.70 2.07
N ILE A 272 4.48 16.06 0.93
CA ILE A 272 5.10 14.75 0.88
C ILE A 272 6.46 14.84 0.17
N LEU A 273 7.53 14.37 0.83
CA LEU A 273 8.79 14.06 0.19
C LEU A 273 8.91 12.55 0.07
N SER A 274 9.08 12.05 -1.15
CA SER A 274 9.22 10.60 -1.36
C SER A 274 10.16 10.27 -2.51
N THR A 275 10.79 9.10 -2.43
CA THR A 275 11.34 8.42 -3.60
C THR A 275 10.22 7.99 -4.55
N PRO A 276 10.48 7.71 -5.85
CA PRO A 276 9.45 7.42 -6.85
C PRO A 276 8.93 5.97 -6.74
N VAL A 277 8.37 5.61 -5.58
CA VAL A 277 7.90 4.25 -5.26
C VAL A 277 6.37 4.20 -5.14
N GLY A 278 5.79 3.03 -5.37
CA GLY A 278 4.35 2.81 -5.23
C GLY A 278 3.51 3.82 -6.00
N ILE A 279 2.64 4.54 -5.29
CA ILE A 279 1.78 5.59 -5.84
C ILE A 279 2.43 6.98 -5.86
N ALA A 280 3.63 7.16 -5.29
CA ALA A 280 4.28 8.46 -5.18
C ALA A 280 4.35 9.23 -6.52
N PRO A 281 4.73 8.61 -7.67
CA PRO A 281 4.80 9.32 -8.95
C PRO A 281 3.46 9.83 -9.48
N GLN A 282 2.33 9.21 -9.05
CA GLN A 282 1.00 9.66 -9.46
C GLN A 282 0.41 10.69 -8.47
N LEU A 283 0.82 10.61 -7.21
CA LEU A 283 0.25 11.38 -6.11
C LEU A 283 0.95 12.73 -5.90
N ILE A 284 2.28 12.75 -6.12
CA ILE A 284 3.11 13.93 -5.79
C ILE A 284 3.25 14.82 -7.02
N THR A 285 2.82 16.07 -6.87
CA THR A 285 2.98 17.16 -7.85
C THR A 285 3.83 18.26 -7.23
N PRO A 286 4.32 19.24 -8.00
CA PRO A 286 5.06 20.38 -7.45
C PRO A 286 4.32 21.17 -6.37
N GLN A 287 2.97 21.07 -6.33
CA GLN A 287 2.11 21.71 -5.33
C GLN A 287 1.94 20.87 -4.06
N THR A 288 2.08 19.55 -4.16
CA THR A 288 1.78 18.63 -3.05
C THR A 288 3.03 18.02 -2.43
N GLY A 289 4.22 18.21 -3.06
CA GLY A 289 5.44 17.64 -2.50
C GLY A 289 6.64 17.64 -3.43
N ILE A 290 7.61 16.81 -3.07
CA ILE A 290 8.88 16.67 -3.77
C ILE A 290 9.17 15.18 -4.02
N LEU A 291 9.40 14.81 -5.29
CA LEU A 291 9.97 13.51 -5.63
C LEU A 291 11.49 13.65 -5.71
N VAL A 292 12.20 12.74 -5.04
CA VAL A 292 13.66 12.64 -5.06
C VAL A 292 14.06 11.29 -5.65
N SER A 293 15.08 11.24 -6.48
CA SER A 293 15.60 9.97 -6.99
C SER A 293 16.18 9.11 -5.87
N GLN A 294 16.37 7.81 -6.12
CA GLN A 294 17.02 6.92 -5.15
C GLN A 294 18.46 7.39 -4.82
N ASP A 295 19.18 7.90 -5.81
CA ASP A 295 20.55 8.40 -5.63
C ASP A 295 20.58 9.65 -4.75
N GLU A 296 19.68 10.62 -5.00
CA GLU A 296 19.54 11.83 -4.18
C GLU A 296 19.07 11.50 -2.74
N ALA A 297 18.21 10.50 -2.57
CA ALA A 297 17.80 10.04 -1.24
C ALA A 297 18.94 9.37 -0.46
N ASN A 298 19.90 8.76 -1.15
CA ASN A 298 21.08 8.15 -0.53
C ASN A 298 22.26 9.16 -0.34
N ASP A 299 22.20 10.32 -0.97
CA ASP A 299 23.13 11.43 -0.69
C ASP A 299 22.60 12.26 0.50
N SER A 300 23.26 12.15 1.64
CA SER A 300 22.84 12.80 2.87
C SER A 300 22.76 14.34 2.78
N HIS A 301 23.65 14.97 1.96
CA HIS A 301 23.63 16.42 1.77
C HIS A 301 22.50 16.86 0.83
N ALA A 302 22.30 16.13 -0.28
CA ALA A 302 21.17 16.38 -1.18
C ALA A 302 19.83 16.17 -0.44
N LEU A 303 19.69 15.07 0.29
CA LEU A 303 18.48 14.80 1.06
C LEU A 303 18.22 15.87 2.13
N ALA A 304 19.26 16.35 2.83
CA ALA A 304 19.11 17.42 3.82
C ALA A 304 18.55 18.72 3.19
N GLN A 305 18.95 19.07 1.96
CA GLN A 305 18.39 20.23 1.25
C GLN A 305 16.91 20.02 0.91
N TYR A 306 16.51 18.82 0.46
CA TYR A 306 15.11 18.49 0.19
C TYR A 306 14.27 18.48 1.47
N LEU A 307 14.79 17.94 2.58
CA LEU A 307 14.14 17.99 3.89
C LEU A 307 13.95 19.42 4.38
N ALA A 308 14.93 20.32 4.16
CA ALA A 308 14.81 21.74 4.51
C ALA A 308 13.76 22.46 3.66
N ARG A 309 13.59 22.08 2.40
CA ARG A 309 12.59 22.67 1.49
C ARG A 309 11.17 22.18 1.79
N ILE A 310 10.99 20.87 1.99
CA ILE A 310 9.64 20.28 2.14
C ILE A 310 8.93 20.84 3.38
N VAL A 311 9.62 21.08 4.49
CA VAL A 311 9.00 21.62 5.73
C VAL A 311 8.50 23.05 5.60
N GLU A 312 8.94 23.78 4.56
CA GLU A 312 8.48 25.16 4.29
C GLU A 312 7.32 25.17 3.30
N MET A 313 7.01 24.09 2.63
CA MET A 313 5.86 24.01 1.73
C MET A 313 4.57 24.19 2.51
N ASP A 314 3.63 24.91 1.91
CA ASP A 314 2.30 25.05 2.47
C ASP A 314 1.51 23.73 2.37
N THR A 315 0.62 23.53 3.32
CA THR A 315 -0.37 22.47 3.26
C THR A 315 -1.39 22.77 2.15
N TYR A 316 -1.97 21.74 1.59
CA TYR A 316 -2.94 21.84 0.49
C TYR A 316 -4.27 21.17 0.89
N PRO A 317 -5.38 21.49 0.21
CA PRO A 317 -6.62 20.74 0.37
C PRO A 317 -6.39 19.26 0.03
N SER A 318 -7.09 18.37 0.71
CA SER A 318 -6.97 16.93 0.43
C SER A 318 -7.07 16.63 -1.07
N ALA A 319 -6.07 15.92 -1.59
CA ALA A 319 -6.00 15.52 -3.00
C ALA A 319 -6.19 14.01 -3.19
N ALA A 320 -6.82 13.34 -2.22
CA ALA A 320 -6.91 11.88 -2.15
C ALA A 320 -8.35 11.35 -2.29
N GLU A 321 -9.22 12.05 -3.01
CA GLU A 321 -10.63 11.67 -3.22
C GLU A 321 -10.80 10.29 -3.87
N GLU A 322 -9.87 9.91 -4.73
CA GLU A 322 -9.85 8.60 -5.39
C GLU A 322 -9.57 7.42 -4.45
N TYR A 323 -9.08 7.69 -3.22
CA TYR A 323 -8.79 6.69 -2.19
C TYR A 323 -9.93 6.56 -1.16
N ARG A 324 -11.01 7.34 -1.29
CA ARG A 324 -12.16 7.26 -0.38
C ARG A 324 -12.88 5.93 -0.49
N PHE A 325 -13.41 5.48 0.62
CA PHE A 325 -14.18 4.26 0.76
C PHE A 325 -15.32 4.15 -0.29
N SER A 326 -16.12 5.20 -0.44
CA SER A 326 -17.22 5.24 -1.41
C SER A 326 -16.76 5.20 -2.86
N THR A 327 -15.67 5.92 -3.18
CA THR A 327 -15.11 6.00 -4.53
C THR A 327 -14.56 4.64 -4.98
N VAL A 328 -13.73 4.01 -4.13
CA VAL A 328 -13.14 2.69 -4.44
C VAL A 328 -14.21 1.61 -4.47
N GLY A 329 -15.19 1.63 -3.55
CA GLY A 329 -16.29 0.69 -3.55
C GLY A 329 -17.13 0.76 -4.84
N LYS A 330 -17.45 1.97 -5.30
CA LYS A 330 -18.14 2.18 -6.58
C LYS A 330 -17.30 1.70 -7.76
N GLN A 331 -16.02 2.07 -7.81
CA GLN A 331 -15.11 1.64 -8.88
C GLN A 331 -15.05 0.12 -9.01
N LEU A 332 -14.90 -0.60 -7.90
CA LEU A 332 -14.89 -2.07 -7.90
C LEU A 332 -16.22 -2.64 -8.39
N LYS A 333 -17.35 -2.09 -7.93
CA LYS A 333 -18.67 -2.52 -8.40
C LYS A 333 -18.85 -2.33 -9.90
N ASP A 334 -18.46 -1.18 -10.44
CA ASP A 334 -18.55 -0.88 -11.88
C ASP A 334 -17.69 -1.85 -12.71
N ILE A 335 -16.51 -2.25 -12.20
CA ILE A 335 -15.65 -3.27 -12.82
C ILE A 335 -16.35 -4.64 -12.80
N TYR A 336 -16.99 -5.03 -11.69
CA TYR A 336 -17.72 -6.30 -11.62
C TYR A 336 -18.86 -6.34 -12.62
N ASP A 337 -19.67 -5.30 -12.68
CA ASP A 337 -20.78 -5.18 -13.64
C ASP A 337 -20.28 -5.30 -15.08
N SER A 338 -19.19 -4.61 -15.41
CA SER A 338 -18.55 -4.69 -16.73
C SER A 338 -18.05 -6.09 -17.08
N CYS A 339 -17.50 -6.82 -16.11
CA CYS A 339 -17.01 -8.19 -16.33
C CYS A 339 -18.16 -9.20 -16.53
N LEU A 340 -19.29 -8.99 -15.87
CA LEU A 340 -20.47 -9.84 -16.03
C LEU A 340 -21.16 -9.60 -17.38
N HIS A 341 -21.29 -8.35 -17.80
CA HIS A 341 -21.93 -8.01 -19.09
C HIS A 341 -21.14 -8.45 -20.33
N ARG A 342 -19.79 -8.60 -20.23
CA ARG A 342 -18.97 -9.09 -21.36
C ARG A 342 -18.99 -10.61 -21.55
N ASN A 343 -19.55 -11.35 -20.61
CA ASN A 343 -19.68 -12.81 -20.70
C ASN A 343 -21.09 -13.27 -21.16
N ILE A 344 -21.96 -12.33 -21.56
CA ILE A 344 -23.23 -12.55 -22.24
C ILE A 344 -23.03 -12.29 -23.73
#